data_3d7f17d60bf1482930650ab7da80d018
#
_entry.id   3d7f17d60bf1482930650ab7da80d018
#
_cell.length_a   1.000
_cell.length_b   1.000
_cell.length_c   1.000
_cell.angle_alpha   90.00
_cell.angle_beta   90.00
_cell.angle_gamma   90.00
#
_symmetry.space_group_name_H-M   'P 1'
#
loop_
_entity.id
_entity.type
_entity.pdbx_description
1 polymer ?
#
loop_
_entity_poly.entity_id
_entity_poly.type
_entity_poly.pdbx_seq_one_letter_code
_entity_poly.pdbx_strand_id
1 'polypeptide(L)'
;GAAVADVLVFVVKPQDMTALLAEIGDQIAPGNLVVSLAAGVATQAIAAGLPEGTPVVRVMPNTPALVDQGMAALSRGAHVTDEQMERAMSLLRSCGRAIEVPEGYQNAVTAISGSGPAYVFYVVEAMIEAGVVLGLPRETATELTVQTLFGAATMIRETGTHPTVLRE
;
A
#
# COMPACT_ATOMS: atom_id res chain seq x y z
N GLY A 1 -17.70 18.83 -4.30
CA GLY A 1 -17.27 17.52 -4.62
C GLY A 1 -16.09 17.42 -5.56
N ALA A 2 -16.13 16.44 -6.47
CA ALA A 2 -15.02 16.11 -7.37
C ALA A 2 -14.56 17.30 -8.26
N ALA A 3 -15.45 18.17 -8.66
CA ALA A 3 -15.16 19.31 -9.55
C ALA A 3 -14.24 20.41 -8.96
N VAL A 4 -13.95 20.39 -7.67
CA VAL A 4 -13.12 21.41 -6.98
C VAL A 4 -11.87 20.84 -6.30
N ALA A 5 -11.62 19.55 -6.44
CA ALA A 5 -10.48 18.90 -5.80
C ALA A 5 -9.34 18.73 -6.81
N ASP A 6 -8.11 19.13 -6.46
CA ASP A 6 -6.92 18.90 -7.30
C ASP A 6 -6.52 17.42 -7.36
N VAL A 7 -6.79 16.67 -6.29
CA VAL A 7 -6.51 15.24 -6.16
C VAL A 7 -7.75 14.50 -5.70
N LEU A 8 -8.12 13.46 -6.44
CA LEU A 8 -9.22 12.56 -6.09
C LEU A 8 -8.66 11.19 -5.71
N VAL A 9 -8.99 10.74 -4.51
CA VAL A 9 -8.54 9.42 -4.02
C VAL A 9 -9.68 8.42 -4.08
N PHE A 10 -9.53 7.39 -4.91
CA PHE A 10 -10.51 6.31 -5.06
C PHE A 10 -10.19 5.17 -4.08
N VAL A 11 -11.03 5.01 -3.06
CA VAL A 11 -10.88 3.98 -2.01
C VAL A 11 -11.97 2.91 -2.07
N VAL A 12 -12.68 2.83 -3.19
CA VAL A 12 -13.72 1.83 -3.42
C VAL A 12 -13.12 0.43 -3.63
N LYS A 13 -13.93 -0.59 -3.41
CA LYS A 13 -13.54 -1.96 -3.77
C LYS A 13 -13.45 -2.10 -5.30
N PRO A 14 -12.59 -3.01 -5.83
CA PRO A 14 -12.42 -3.18 -7.27
C PRO A 14 -13.71 -3.39 -8.06
N GLN A 15 -14.66 -4.14 -7.52
CA GLN A 15 -15.95 -4.41 -8.16
C GLN A 15 -16.86 -3.17 -8.26
N ASP A 16 -16.63 -2.15 -7.44
CA ASP A 16 -17.45 -0.93 -7.41
C ASP A 16 -16.86 0.18 -8.32
N MET A 17 -15.67 -0.04 -8.88
CA MET A 17 -14.96 0.95 -9.70
C MET A 17 -15.77 1.39 -10.92
N THR A 18 -16.39 0.45 -11.64
CA THR A 18 -17.20 0.78 -12.84
C THR A 18 -18.38 1.66 -12.49
N ALA A 19 -19.06 1.41 -11.38
CA ALA A 19 -20.18 2.22 -10.92
C ALA A 19 -19.72 3.63 -10.51
N LEU A 20 -18.60 3.71 -9.79
CA LEU A 20 -18.00 5.00 -9.42
C LEU A 20 -17.65 5.84 -10.65
N LEU A 21 -16.97 5.25 -11.64
CA LEU A 21 -16.59 5.96 -12.87
C LEU A 21 -17.81 6.45 -13.66
N ALA A 22 -18.88 5.66 -13.70
CA ALA A 22 -20.13 6.05 -14.35
C ALA A 22 -20.85 7.21 -13.62
N GLU A 23 -20.68 7.31 -12.29
CA GLU A 23 -21.32 8.35 -11.48
C GLU A 23 -20.56 9.69 -11.54
N ILE A 24 -19.23 9.64 -11.45
CA ILE A 24 -18.43 10.86 -11.24
C ILE A 24 -17.50 11.20 -12.42
N GLY A 25 -17.33 10.30 -13.41
CA GLY A 25 -16.37 10.48 -14.49
C GLY A 25 -16.49 11.83 -15.19
N ASP A 26 -17.71 12.21 -15.59
CA ASP A 26 -17.98 13.49 -16.27
C ASP A 26 -17.79 14.73 -15.37
N GLN A 27 -17.65 14.56 -14.06
CA GLN A 27 -17.47 15.67 -13.11
C GLN A 27 -15.97 15.93 -12.82
N ILE A 28 -15.08 15.08 -13.32
CA ILE A 28 -13.63 15.24 -13.12
C ILE A 28 -13.13 16.28 -14.12
N ALA A 29 -12.51 17.34 -13.60
CA ALA A 29 -12.00 18.42 -14.43
C ALA A 29 -10.65 18.02 -15.07
N PRO A 30 -10.34 18.57 -16.27
CA PRO A 30 -9.01 18.40 -16.85
C PRO A 30 -7.93 18.88 -15.87
N GLY A 31 -6.92 18.03 -15.65
CA GLY A 31 -5.81 18.31 -14.73
C GLY A 31 -5.99 17.77 -13.30
N ASN A 32 -7.18 17.30 -12.91
CA ASN A 32 -7.34 16.58 -11.64
C ASN A 32 -6.51 15.30 -11.66
N LEU A 33 -5.75 15.07 -10.58
CA LEU A 33 -5.03 13.81 -10.38
C LEU A 33 -5.94 12.78 -9.72
N VAL A 34 -6.08 11.63 -10.36
CA VAL A 34 -6.77 10.47 -9.76
C VAL A 34 -5.74 9.53 -9.14
N VAL A 35 -5.92 9.22 -7.86
CA VAL A 35 -5.10 8.26 -7.09
C VAL A 35 -6.01 7.11 -6.67
N SER A 36 -5.79 5.91 -7.21
CA SER A 36 -6.65 4.74 -6.94
C SER A 36 -5.95 3.73 -6.05
N LEU A 37 -6.61 3.36 -4.95
CA LEU A 37 -6.20 2.31 -4.03
C LEU A 37 -6.91 0.96 -4.32
N ALA A 38 -7.69 0.88 -5.41
CA ALA A 38 -8.42 -0.33 -5.77
C ALA A 38 -7.47 -1.41 -6.28
N ALA A 39 -7.38 -2.52 -5.53
CA ALA A 39 -6.51 -3.63 -5.88
C ALA A 39 -6.91 -4.26 -7.22
N GLY A 40 -5.92 -4.59 -8.07
CA GLY A 40 -6.16 -5.32 -9.32
C GLY A 40 -6.75 -4.49 -10.48
N VAL A 41 -7.08 -3.20 -10.28
CA VAL A 41 -7.60 -2.34 -11.34
C VAL A 41 -6.45 -1.56 -11.98
N ALA A 42 -6.21 -1.77 -13.27
CA ALA A 42 -5.13 -1.11 -14.01
C ALA A 42 -5.43 0.38 -14.26
N THR A 43 -4.37 1.18 -14.37
CA THR A 43 -4.47 2.63 -14.65
C THR A 43 -5.22 2.89 -15.95
N GLN A 44 -5.00 2.09 -16.98
CA GLN A 44 -5.69 2.19 -18.26
C GLN A 44 -7.20 1.92 -18.14
N ALA A 45 -7.60 0.95 -17.31
CA ALA A 45 -9.01 0.62 -17.10
C ALA A 45 -9.75 1.75 -16.38
N ILE A 46 -9.09 2.42 -15.44
CA ILE A 46 -9.64 3.59 -14.75
C ILE A 46 -9.73 4.77 -15.72
N ALA A 47 -8.64 5.04 -16.46
CA ALA A 47 -8.58 6.16 -17.40
C ALA A 47 -9.64 6.05 -18.52
N ALA A 48 -10.00 4.84 -18.93
CA ALA A 48 -11.05 4.61 -19.95
C ALA A 48 -12.45 5.10 -19.53
N GLY A 49 -12.71 5.25 -18.24
CA GLY A 49 -13.96 5.79 -17.69
C GLY A 49 -13.88 7.27 -17.27
N LEU A 50 -12.81 7.97 -17.66
CA LEU A 50 -12.53 9.36 -17.29
C LEU A 50 -12.34 10.22 -18.54
N PRO A 51 -12.42 11.56 -18.43
CA PRO A 51 -12.09 12.47 -19.54
C PRO A 51 -10.69 12.17 -20.09
N GLU A 52 -10.54 12.31 -21.40
CA GLU A 52 -9.28 12.06 -22.10
C GLU A 52 -8.13 12.88 -21.48
N GLY A 53 -6.98 12.23 -21.28
CA GLY A 53 -5.80 12.86 -20.70
C GLY A 53 -5.80 12.94 -19.17
N THR A 54 -6.82 12.41 -18.47
CA THR A 54 -6.85 12.40 -17.00
C THR A 54 -5.66 11.59 -16.44
N PRO A 55 -4.80 12.19 -15.59
CA PRO A 55 -3.70 11.49 -14.97
C PRO A 55 -4.19 10.53 -13.88
N VAL A 56 -3.78 9.27 -13.94
CA VAL A 56 -4.17 8.22 -12.99
C VAL A 56 -2.92 7.60 -12.38
N VAL A 57 -2.83 7.61 -11.04
CA VAL A 57 -1.83 6.87 -10.27
C VAL A 57 -2.52 5.69 -9.58
N ARG A 58 -2.02 4.50 -9.82
CA ARG A 58 -2.44 3.29 -9.11
C ARG A 58 -1.56 3.07 -7.89
N VAL A 59 -2.17 2.75 -6.75
CA VAL A 59 -1.47 2.53 -5.48
C VAL A 59 -1.85 1.18 -4.90
N MET A 60 -0.87 0.43 -4.44
CA MET A 60 -1.06 -0.74 -3.59
C MET A 60 -0.50 -0.43 -2.20
N PRO A 61 -1.36 -0.03 -1.25
CA PRO A 61 -0.99 0.16 0.15
C PRO A 61 -1.10 -1.15 0.92
N ASN A 62 -0.75 -1.13 2.21
CA ASN A 62 -1.01 -2.21 3.14
C ASN A 62 -1.54 -1.71 4.49
N THR A 63 -2.09 -2.63 5.28
CA THR A 63 -2.80 -2.31 6.54
C THR A 63 -1.97 -1.62 7.62
N PRO A 64 -0.62 -1.79 7.75
CA PRO A 64 0.15 -1.00 8.72
C PRO A 64 0.11 0.51 8.52
N ALA A 65 -0.44 1.00 7.40
CA ALA A 65 -0.75 2.42 7.22
C ALA A 65 -1.66 3.00 8.33
N LEU A 66 -2.47 2.16 8.98
CA LEU A 66 -3.32 2.57 10.12
C LEU A 66 -2.54 3.03 11.35
N VAL A 67 -1.27 2.71 11.42
CA VAL A 67 -0.34 3.10 12.50
C VAL A 67 0.90 3.81 11.94
N ASP A 68 0.78 4.47 10.79
CA ASP A 68 1.81 5.24 10.11
C ASP A 68 3.09 4.44 9.75
N GLN A 69 2.96 3.11 9.64
CA GLN A 69 4.03 2.18 9.26
C GLN A 69 3.69 1.42 7.97
N GLY A 70 2.86 2.02 7.14
CA GLY A 70 2.46 1.46 5.87
C GLY A 70 3.60 1.37 4.84
N MET A 71 3.39 0.52 3.85
CA MET A 71 4.16 0.49 2.61
C MET A 71 3.18 0.67 1.44
N ALA A 72 3.43 1.66 0.60
CA ALA A 72 2.65 1.92 -0.60
C ALA A 72 3.55 1.84 -1.83
N ALA A 73 3.15 1.06 -2.83
CA ALA A 73 3.77 1.07 -4.15
C ALA A 73 2.86 1.77 -5.15
N LEU A 74 3.39 2.80 -5.80
CA LEU A 74 2.68 3.63 -6.75
C LEU A 74 3.12 3.30 -8.18
N SER A 75 2.19 3.31 -9.11
CA SER A 75 2.48 3.17 -10.54
C SER A 75 1.76 4.26 -11.32
N ARG A 76 2.51 4.93 -12.20
CA ARG A 76 1.96 6.01 -13.00
C ARG A 76 1.23 5.49 -14.24
N GLY A 77 0.09 6.10 -14.56
CA GLY A 77 -0.55 5.96 -15.85
C GLY A 77 0.06 6.92 -16.90
N ALA A 78 -0.48 6.87 -18.12
CA ALA A 78 0.11 7.51 -19.30
C ALA A 78 0.30 9.04 -19.21
N HIS A 79 -0.57 9.74 -18.50
CA HIS A 79 -0.59 11.21 -18.46
C HIS A 79 -0.10 11.81 -17.13
N VAL A 80 0.50 10.99 -16.26
CA VAL A 80 0.99 11.44 -14.95
C VAL A 80 2.33 12.13 -15.10
N THR A 81 2.41 13.40 -14.71
CA THR A 81 3.66 14.17 -14.66
C THR A 81 4.47 13.82 -13.41
N ASP A 82 5.76 14.21 -13.39
CA ASP A 82 6.62 14.00 -12.21
C ASP A 82 6.10 14.77 -10.99
N GLU A 83 5.56 15.98 -11.18
CA GLU A 83 4.96 16.77 -10.11
C GLU A 83 3.72 16.07 -9.51
N GLN A 84 2.86 15.51 -10.36
CA GLN A 84 1.68 14.77 -9.91
C GLN A 84 2.03 13.47 -9.20
N MET A 85 3.06 12.75 -9.69
CA MET A 85 3.57 11.58 -9.00
C MET A 85 4.14 11.94 -7.62
N GLU A 86 4.91 13.01 -7.50
CA GLU A 86 5.44 13.44 -6.21
C GLU A 86 4.34 13.89 -5.25
N ARG A 87 3.25 14.50 -5.72
CA ARG A 87 2.06 14.78 -4.91
C ARG A 87 1.44 13.48 -4.36
N ALA A 88 1.24 12.47 -5.22
CA ALA A 88 0.73 11.18 -4.80
C ALA A 88 1.67 10.50 -3.80
N MET A 89 2.98 10.52 -4.06
CA MET A 89 4.01 10.00 -3.15
C MET A 89 3.99 10.68 -1.78
N SER A 90 3.91 12.01 -1.76
CA SER A 90 3.84 12.81 -0.54
C SER A 90 2.60 12.46 0.29
N LEU A 91 1.44 12.30 -0.37
CA LEU A 91 0.20 11.88 0.29
C LEU A 91 0.40 10.52 0.99
N LEU A 92 0.96 9.53 0.29
CA LEU A 92 1.13 8.18 0.85
C LEU A 92 2.26 8.10 1.89
N ARG A 93 3.26 8.98 1.83
CA ARG A 93 4.31 9.10 2.86
C ARG A 93 3.79 9.59 4.21
N SER A 94 2.61 10.20 4.27
CA SER A 94 2.00 10.60 5.54
C SER A 94 1.59 9.43 6.44
N CYS A 95 1.43 8.23 5.87
CA CYS A 95 1.05 7.02 6.62
C CYS A 95 2.07 5.88 6.48
N GLY A 96 3.33 6.20 6.13
CA GLY A 96 4.41 5.23 6.05
C GLY A 96 5.44 5.54 4.98
N ARG A 97 5.84 4.53 4.22
CA ARG A 97 6.78 4.66 3.10
C ARG A 97 6.08 4.47 1.77
N ALA A 98 6.55 5.19 0.77
CA ALA A 98 6.03 5.09 -0.59
C ALA A 98 7.20 4.94 -1.58
N ILE A 99 7.00 4.08 -2.60
CA ILE A 99 7.94 3.91 -3.71
C ILE A 99 7.17 3.91 -5.04
N GLU A 100 7.83 4.37 -6.09
CA GLU A 100 7.33 4.21 -7.44
C GLU A 100 7.83 2.89 -8.05
N VAL A 101 6.95 2.16 -8.73
CA VAL A 101 7.28 0.91 -9.43
C VAL A 101 6.55 0.85 -10.78
N PRO A 102 7.10 0.16 -11.78
CA PRO A 102 6.37 -0.17 -13.01
C PRO A 102 5.06 -0.89 -12.70
N GLU A 103 3.96 -0.56 -13.41
CA GLU A 103 2.65 -1.14 -13.12
C GLU A 103 2.63 -2.67 -13.25
N GLY A 104 3.44 -3.25 -14.13
CA GLY A 104 3.59 -4.70 -14.26
C GLY A 104 4.07 -5.41 -13.00
N TYR A 105 4.64 -4.68 -12.03
CA TYR A 105 5.09 -5.24 -10.73
C TYR A 105 4.01 -5.26 -9.66
N GLN A 106 2.86 -4.64 -9.88
CA GLN A 106 1.82 -4.49 -8.86
C GLN A 106 1.30 -5.82 -8.30
N ASN A 107 1.29 -6.90 -9.10
CA ASN A 107 0.91 -8.23 -8.60
C ASN A 107 1.98 -8.79 -7.63
N ALA A 108 3.26 -8.62 -7.94
CA ALA A 108 4.36 -9.02 -7.05
C ALA A 108 4.36 -8.15 -5.76
N VAL A 109 4.12 -6.85 -5.90
CA VAL A 109 3.94 -5.94 -4.75
C VAL A 109 2.79 -6.41 -3.86
N THR A 110 1.66 -6.79 -4.45
CA THR A 110 0.51 -7.31 -3.69
C THR A 110 0.88 -8.55 -2.90
N ALA A 111 1.61 -9.50 -3.51
CA ALA A 111 2.03 -10.73 -2.85
C ALA A 111 3.01 -10.49 -1.69
N ILE A 112 3.96 -9.55 -1.85
CA ILE A 112 5.01 -9.30 -0.84
C ILE A 112 4.54 -8.30 0.22
N SER A 113 3.99 -7.16 -0.18
CA SER A 113 3.69 -6.03 0.68
C SER A 113 2.20 -5.90 0.99
N GLY A 114 1.33 -6.06 0.01
CA GLY A 114 -0.12 -5.95 0.20
C GLY A 114 -0.66 -7.02 1.14
N SER A 115 -0.35 -8.29 0.87
CA SER A 115 -0.74 -9.44 1.70
C SER A 115 0.26 -9.75 2.81
N GLY A 116 1.46 -9.19 2.75
CA GLY A 116 2.57 -9.46 3.69
C GLY A 116 2.20 -9.37 5.17
N PRO A 117 1.46 -8.36 5.62
CA PRO A 117 1.04 -8.26 7.03
C PRO A 117 0.31 -9.49 7.54
N ALA A 118 -0.55 -10.12 6.70
CA ALA A 118 -1.26 -11.34 7.09
C ALA A 118 -0.30 -12.51 7.37
N TYR A 119 0.77 -12.65 6.58
CA TYR A 119 1.79 -13.67 6.80
C TYR A 119 2.55 -13.43 8.10
N VAL A 120 2.89 -12.18 8.37
CA VAL A 120 3.57 -11.77 9.62
C VAL A 120 2.67 -12.07 10.81
N PHE A 121 1.39 -11.71 10.76
CA PHE A 121 0.44 -11.97 11.86
C PHE A 121 0.29 -13.47 12.12
N TYR A 122 0.26 -14.31 11.09
CA TYR A 122 0.21 -15.76 11.24
C TYR A 122 1.47 -16.32 11.93
N VAL A 123 2.66 -15.81 11.57
CA VAL A 123 3.92 -16.19 12.23
C VAL A 123 3.92 -15.73 13.70
N VAL A 124 3.49 -14.48 13.95
CA VAL A 124 3.35 -13.93 15.32
C VAL A 124 2.46 -14.80 16.18
N GLU A 125 1.29 -15.16 15.67
CA GLU A 125 0.33 -16.05 16.37
C GLU A 125 0.99 -17.39 16.73
N ALA A 126 1.63 -18.04 15.76
CA ALA A 126 2.31 -19.31 15.99
C ALA A 126 3.43 -19.21 17.04
N MET A 127 4.22 -18.13 17.04
CA MET A 127 5.27 -17.90 18.03
C MET A 127 4.71 -17.67 19.43
N ILE A 128 3.62 -16.91 19.56
CA ILE A 128 2.94 -16.68 20.83
C ILE A 128 2.40 -18.01 21.42
N GLU A 129 1.73 -18.82 20.60
CA GLU A 129 1.22 -20.12 21.02
C GLU A 129 2.36 -21.06 21.44
N ALA A 130 3.45 -21.10 20.72
CA ALA A 130 4.64 -21.87 21.10
C ALA A 130 5.20 -21.41 22.46
N GLY A 131 5.27 -20.10 22.72
CA GLY A 131 5.68 -19.55 24.01
C GLY A 131 4.77 -20.01 25.15
N VAL A 132 3.46 -20.00 24.93
CA VAL A 132 2.48 -20.49 25.93
C VAL A 132 2.64 -22.00 26.19
N VAL A 133 2.83 -22.80 25.14
CA VAL A 133 3.09 -24.25 25.29
C VAL A 133 4.36 -24.52 26.09
N LEU A 134 5.37 -23.65 25.96
CA LEU A 134 6.62 -23.71 26.73
C LEU A 134 6.49 -23.19 28.17
N GLY A 135 5.29 -22.75 28.59
CA GLY A 135 5.00 -22.36 29.97
C GLY A 135 5.04 -20.85 30.24
N LEU A 136 5.20 -20.00 29.22
CA LEU A 136 5.11 -18.56 29.41
C LEU A 136 3.67 -18.10 29.59
N PRO A 137 3.40 -17.10 30.42
CA PRO A 137 2.14 -16.38 30.39
C PRO A 137 1.92 -15.77 28.97
N ARG A 138 0.67 -15.78 28.49
CA ARG A 138 0.34 -15.28 27.14
C ARG A 138 0.80 -13.84 26.91
N GLU A 139 0.61 -12.97 27.90
CA GLU A 139 1.05 -11.58 27.82
C GLU A 139 2.56 -11.48 27.59
N THR A 140 3.36 -12.22 28.38
CA THR A 140 4.81 -12.28 28.22
C THR A 140 5.23 -12.83 26.87
N ALA A 141 4.58 -13.92 26.40
CA ALA A 141 4.88 -14.50 25.09
C ALA A 141 4.55 -13.51 23.95
N THR A 142 3.47 -12.74 24.10
CA THR A 142 3.08 -11.70 23.14
C THR A 142 4.11 -10.59 23.08
N GLU A 143 4.49 -10.02 24.23
CA GLU A 143 5.47 -8.92 24.30
C GLU A 143 6.83 -9.32 23.71
N LEU A 144 7.34 -10.50 24.10
CA LEU A 144 8.60 -11.03 23.57
C LEU A 144 8.56 -11.21 22.05
N THR A 145 7.46 -11.79 21.52
CA THR A 145 7.33 -12.06 20.10
C THR A 145 7.24 -10.78 19.29
N VAL A 146 6.36 -9.85 19.69
CA VAL A 146 6.15 -8.59 18.95
C VAL A 146 7.43 -7.76 18.94
N GLN A 147 8.11 -7.59 20.09
CA GLN A 147 9.35 -6.84 20.16
C GLN A 147 10.49 -7.51 19.37
N THR A 148 10.54 -8.85 19.33
CA THR A 148 11.53 -9.57 18.53
C THR A 148 11.37 -9.32 17.04
N LEU A 149 10.13 -9.41 16.51
CA LEU A 149 9.89 -9.13 15.09
C LEU A 149 10.15 -7.67 14.73
N PHE A 150 9.71 -6.75 15.55
CA PHE A 150 9.97 -5.33 15.36
C PHE A 150 11.48 -5.04 15.33
N GLY A 151 12.24 -5.58 16.29
CA GLY A 151 13.68 -5.41 16.36
C GLY A 151 14.40 -6.01 15.15
N ALA A 152 14.05 -7.23 14.74
CA ALA A 152 14.63 -7.89 13.58
C ALA A 152 14.38 -7.11 12.28
N ALA A 153 13.14 -6.65 12.05
CA ALA A 153 12.80 -5.82 10.90
C ALA A 153 13.56 -4.49 10.90
N THR A 154 13.68 -3.87 12.07
CA THR A 154 14.43 -2.62 12.26
C THR A 154 15.92 -2.84 11.95
N MET A 155 16.53 -3.91 12.45
CA MET A 155 17.93 -4.24 12.12
C MET A 155 18.18 -4.34 10.62
N ILE A 156 17.34 -5.09 9.89
CA ILE A 156 17.47 -5.21 8.44
C ILE A 156 17.40 -3.85 7.77
N ARG A 157 16.44 -3.00 8.18
CA ARG A 157 16.21 -1.68 7.61
C ARG A 157 17.37 -0.70 7.88
N GLU A 158 17.87 -0.66 9.11
CA GLU A 158 18.87 0.32 9.54
C GLU A 158 20.29 -0.07 9.08
N THR A 159 20.60 -1.37 9.09
CA THR A 159 21.94 -1.85 8.72
C THR A 159 22.07 -2.12 7.22
N GLY A 160 20.98 -2.38 6.51
CA GLY A 160 21.01 -2.87 5.13
C GLY A 160 21.65 -4.26 4.98
N THR A 161 21.94 -4.94 6.08
CA THR A 161 22.58 -6.25 6.08
C THR A 161 21.62 -7.32 5.59
N HIS A 162 22.11 -8.18 4.69
CA HIS A 162 21.28 -9.24 4.14
C HIS A 162 20.80 -10.22 5.24
N PRO A 163 19.51 -10.62 5.24
CA PRO A 163 18.95 -11.51 6.27
C PRO A 163 19.73 -12.81 6.49
N THR A 164 20.36 -13.38 5.46
CA THR A 164 21.20 -14.57 5.59
C THR A 164 22.38 -14.32 6.54
N VAL A 165 23.02 -13.16 6.45
CA VAL A 165 24.16 -12.79 7.31
C VAL A 165 23.70 -12.53 8.75
N LEU A 166 22.53 -11.93 8.94
CA LEU A 166 21.99 -11.66 10.27
C LEU A 166 21.50 -12.92 10.99
N ARG A 167 21.25 -14.00 10.24
CA ARG A 167 20.79 -15.27 10.79
C ARG A 167 21.94 -16.13 11.33
N GLU A 168 23.17 -15.96 10.86
CA GLU A 168 24.40 -16.65 11.28
C GLU A 168 24.99 -16.06 12.56
#